data_a2338a0b080f7dfff03db684b5d4f0b2
#
_entry.id   a2338a0b080f7dfff03db684b5d4f0b2
#
_cell.length_a   1.000
_cell.length_b   1.000
_cell.length_c   1.000
_cell.angle_alpha   90.00
_cell.angle_beta   90.00
_cell.angle_gamma   90.00
#
_symmetry.space_group_name_H-M   'P 1'
#
loop_
_entity.id
_entity.type
_entity.pdbx_description
1 polymer ?
#
loop_
_entity_poly.entity_id
_entity_poly.type
_entity_poly.pdbx_seq_one_letter_code
_entity_poly.pdbx_strand_id
1 'polypeptide(L)'
;LYTRKGSQFMLSVAATPPYSLFDNKDYGAMSSSDPDKYKFIEYHKWKFKAKIFSPLAPLTVKRTPVLMTRVEYGFLGTYNKDKKSPFETFYMGGDGMSGYSSTYAQETIGLRGYENGSIAGNGGYNSYGYAYSRLAMELRYPFLLEPSSTIYGLVFVEAGNAWTDLKNFNPFNLKRSAGVGVRIFLPMIGLMGLDWAYGFDEPNYG
;
A
#
# COMPACT_ATOMS: atom_id res chain seq x y z
N LEU A 1 3.67 -17.59 -10.54
CA LEU A 1 2.69 -18.07 -9.56
C LEU A 1 3.34 -18.32 -8.19
N TYR A 2 4.11 -19.36 -8.01
CA TYR A 2 4.89 -19.60 -6.80
C TYR A 2 6.37 -19.28 -7.05
N THR A 3 6.76 -18.02 -6.81
CA THR A 3 8.15 -17.58 -6.96
C THR A 3 8.99 -18.15 -5.85
N ARG A 4 10.03 -18.93 -6.18
CA ARG A 4 10.92 -19.58 -5.21
C ARG A 4 12.11 -18.72 -4.82
N LYS A 5 12.66 -17.95 -5.75
CA LYS A 5 13.85 -17.09 -5.54
C LYS A 5 13.80 -15.89 -6.47
N GLY A 6 14.29 -14.77 -6.01
CA GLY A 6 14.43 -13.56 -6.80
C GLY A 6 14.16 -12.30 -6.00
N SER A 7 14.40 -11.18 -6.63
CA SER A 7 14.09 -9.86 -6.07
C SER A 7 13.44 -8.98 -7.14
N GLN A 8 12.58 -8.10 -6.70
CA GLN A 8 11.94 -7.09 -7.51
C GLN A 8 12.05 -5.76 -6.80
N PHE A 9 12.58 -4.76 -7.49
CA PHE A 9 12.66 -3.39 -7.01
C PHE A 9 11.92 -2.50 -8.00
N MET A 10 11.13 -1.57 -7.48
CA MET A 10 10.40 -0.61 -8.28
C MET A 10 10.49 0.77 -7.61
N LEU A 11 10.96 1.74 -8.36
CA LEU A 11 10.85 3.16 -8.02
C LEU A 11 9.91 3.80 -9.04
N SER A 12 8.85 4.44 -8.56
CA SER A 12 7.90 5.16 -9.39
C SER A 12 7.87 6.62 -8.97
N VAL A 13 7.99 7.51 -9.93
CA VAL A 13 7.91 8.96 -9.74
C VAL A 13 6.84 9.49 -10.68
N ALA A 14 5.88 10.20 -10.13
CA ALA A 14 4.87 10.94 -10.87
C ALA A 14 4.89 12.40 -10.41
N ALA A 15 4.90 13.33 -11.34
CA ALA A 15 4.94 14.75 -11.04
C ALA A 15 4.11 15.51 -12.05
N THR A 16 3.37 16.51 -11.56
CA THR A 16 2.69 17.49 -12.40
C THR A 16 3.54 18.74 -12.51
N PRO A 17 3.33 19.58 -13.54
CA PRO A 17 3.97 20.88 -13.59
C PRO A 17 3.57 21.75 -12.38
N PRO A 18 4.51 22.56 -11.84
CA PRO A 18 4.27 23.42 -10.69
C PRO A 18 3.57 24.74 -11.12
N TYR A 19 2.32 24.65 -11.51
CA TYR A 19 1.55 25.78 -12.05
C TYR A 19 1.50 26.99 -11.10
N SER A 20 1.43 26.76 -9.78
CA SER A 20 1.38 27.79 -8.77
C SER A 20 2.65 28.66 -8.69
N LEU A 21 3.75 28.20 -9.25
CA LEU A 21 4.98 29.00 -9.32
C LEU A 21 4.95 30.03 -10.46
N PHE A 22 4.04 29.88 -11.40
CA PHE A 22 3.98 30.69 -12.62
C PHE A 22 2.76 31.60 -12.71
N ASP A 23 1.70 31.37 -11.91
CA ASP A 23 0.42 32.08 -12.04
C ASP A 23 0.24 33.25 -11.05
N ASN A 24 1.19 33.48 -10.15
CA ASN A 24 1.21 34.57 -9.16
C ASN A 24 -0.07 34.72 -8.31
N LYS A 25 -0.81 33.61 -8.10
CA LYS A 25 -2.02 33.60 -7.28
C LYS A 25 -1.71 33.33 -5.81
N ASP A 26 -2.42 34.03 -4.92
CA ASP A 26 -2.38 33.72 -3.49
C ASP A 26 -3.36 32.59 -3.15
N TYR A 27 -2.86 31.36 -3.14
CA TYR A 27 -3.65 30.17 -2.80
C TYR A 27 -4.00 30.07 -1.31
N GLY A 28 -3.29 30.81 -0.45
CA GLY A 28 -3.57 30.86 0.98
C GLY A 28 -4.88 31.62 1.29
N ALA A 29 -5.19 32.63 0.48
CA ALA A 29 -6.42 33.41 0.61
C ALA A 29 -7.66 32.70 0.01
N MET A 30 -7.47 31.63 -0.81
CA MET A 30 -8.56 30.89 -1.44
C MET A 30 -9.17 29.87 -0.50
N SER A 31 -10.52 29.78 -0.47
CA SER A 31 -11.22 28.73 0.26
C SER A 31 -10.88 27.32 -0.27
N SER A 32 -10.92 26.33 0.61
CA SER A 32 -10.74 24.92 0.21
C SER A 32 -11.88 24.41 -0.68
N SER A 33 -13.01 25.09 -0.72
CA SER A 33 -14.15 24.77 -1.59
C SER A 33 -14.14 25.53 -2.93
N ASP A 34 -13.15 26.39 -3.17
CA ASP A 34 -13.06 27.16 -4.40
C ASP A 34 -12.61 26.24 -5.56
N PRO A 35 -13.43 26.06 -6.62
CA PRO A 35 -13.08 25.23 -7.77
C PRO A 35 -11.80 25.69 -8.49
N ASP A 36 -11.51 26.99 -8.49
CA ASP A 36 -10.33 27.55 -9.14
C ASP A 36 -9.02 27.20 -8.41
N LYS A 37 -9.09 26.89 -7.11
CA LYS A 37 -7.93 26.45 -6.33
C LYS A 37 -7.34 25.16 -6.85
N TYR A 38 -8.19 24.23 -7.30
CA TYR A 38 -7.79 22.89 -7.76
C TYR A 38 -7.96 22.69 -9.27
N LYS A 39 -8.17 23.76 -10.05
CA LYS A 39 -8.30 23.68 -11.50
C LYS A 39 -7.11 23.02 -12.18
N PHE A 40 -5.91 23.29 -11.68
CA PHE A 40 -4.68 22.61 -12.07
C PHE A 40 -4.10 21.94 -10.83
N ILE A 41 -4.21 20.62 -10.76
CA ILE A 41 -3.70 19.82 -9.65
C ILE A 41 -2.17 19.80 -9.70
N GLU A 42 -1.56 19.97 -8.54
CA GLU A 42 -0.11 19.98 -8.38
C GLU A 42 0.32 19.00 -7.32
N TYR A 43 1.19 18.08 -7.69
CA TYR A 43 1.82 17.16 -6.76
C TYR A 43 3.10 16.55 -7.36
N HIS A 44 3.92 15.99 -6.50
CA HIS A 44 4.92 15.01 -6.85
C HIS A 44 4.76 13.78 -5.96
N LYS A 45 4.68 12.61 -6.56
CA LYS A 45 4.44 11.34 -5.89
C LYS A 45 5.60 10.40 -6.10
N TRP A 46 6.14 9.87 -5.02
CA TRP A 46 7.27 8.97 -5.02
C TRP A 46 6.87 7.67 -4.38
N LYS A 47 7.14 6.55 -5.02
CA LYS A 47 6.85 5.23 -4.48
C LYS A 47 8.05 4.32 -4.67
N PHE A 48 8.42 3.67 -3.59
CA PHE A 48 9.42 2.61 -3.59
C PHE A 48 8.77 1.31 -3.14
N LYS A 49 8.98 0.24 -3.92
CA LYS A 49 8.50 -1.11 -3.59
C LYS A 49 9.62 -2.10 -3.82
N ALA A 50 9.91 -2.91 -2.81
CA ALA A 50 10.86 -4.00 -2.89
C ALA A 50 10.19 -5.31 -2.47
N LYS A 51 10.44 -6.38 -3.20
CA LYS A 51 10.05 -7.75 -2.85
C LYS A 51 11.24 -8.66 -3.02
N ILE A 52 11.49 -9.50 -2.02
CA ILE A 52 12.58 -10.46 -2.02
C ILE A 52 12.00 -11.83 -1.69
N PHE A 53 12.35 -12.83 -2.47
CA PHE A 53 11.97 -14.22 -2.27
C PHE A 53 13.20 -15.02 -1.95
N SER A 54 13.25 -15.57 -0.74
CA SER A 54 14.38 -16.35 -0.21
C SER A 54 13.93 -17.79 0.04
N PRO A 55 14.45 -18.77 -0.71
CA PRO A 55 14.16 -20.17 -0.45
C PRO A 55 14.79 -20.59 0.88
N LEU A 56 14.06 -21.31 1.71
CA LEU A 56 14.52 -21.82 3.00
C LEU A 56 15.05 -23.25 2.92
N ALA A 57 15.01 -23.86 1.74
CA ALA A 57 15.58 -25.16 1.45
C ALA A 57 16.21 -25.17 0.05
N PRO A 58 17.07 -26.13 -0.29
CA PRO A 58 17.63 -26.25 -1.63
C PRO A 58 16.53 -26.27 -2.71
N LEU A 59 16.76 -25.59 -3.83
CA LEU A 59 15.79 -25.52 -4.94
C LEU A 59 15.54 -26.85 -5.64
N THR A 60 16.39 -27.84 -5.39
CA THR A 60 16.23 -29.24 -5.82
C THR A 60 15.04 -29.93 -5.15
N VAL A 61 14.63 -29.46 -3.97
CA VAL A 61 13.46 -29.96 -3.26
C VAL A 61 12.20 -29.46 -3.97
N LYS A 62 11.31 -30.37 -4.37
CA LYS A 62 10.08 -30.03 -5.11
C LYS A 62 9.18 -29.04 -4.32
N ARG A 63 9.09 -29.21 -2.99
CA ARG A 63 8.27 -28.40 -2.08
C ARG A 63 9.14 -27.50 -1.20
N THR A 64 9.85 -26.56 -1.81
CA THR A 64 10.71 -25.63 -1.09
C THR A 64 9.89 -24.53 -0.42
N PRO A 65 9.96 -24.39 0.91
CA PRO A 65 9.39 -23.23 1.60
C PRO A 65 10.11 -21.94 1.18
N VAL A 66 9.39 -20.85 1.11
CA VAL A 66 9.92 -19.54 0.67
C VAL A 66 9.52 -18.45 1.66
N LEU A 67 10.51 -17.70 2.11
CA LEU A 67 10.28 -16.45 2.81
C LEU A 67 10.20 -15.32 1.80
N MET A 68 9.04 -14.67 1.72
CA MET A 68 8.85 -13.44 0.96
C MET A 68 8.90 -12.25 1.91
N THR A 69 9.78 -11.30 1.63
CA THR A 69 9.85 -10.02 2.34
C THR A 69 9.44 -8.91 1.39
N ARG A 70 8.61 -7.97 1.88
CA ARG A 70 8.14 -6.81 1.14
C ARG A 70 8.36 -5.54 1.94
N VAL A 71 8.85 -4.52 1.26
CA VAL A 71 9.02 -3.17 1.79
C VAL A 71 8.42 -2.20 0.80
N GLU A 72 7.54 -1.33 1.28
CA GLU A 72 6.91 -0.31 0.45
C GLU A 72 6.90 1.03 1.19
N TYR A 73 7.26 2.09 0.48
CA TYR A 73 7.17 3.47 0.93
C TYR A 73 6.53 4.32 -0.15
N GLY A 74 5.72 5.27 0.26
CA GLY A 74 5.16 6.26 -0.65
C GLY A 74 5.09 7.63 0.00
N PHE A 75 5.32 8.64 -0.82
CA PHE A 75 5.27 10.05 -0.42
C PHE A 75 4.54 10.85 -1.50
N LEU A 76 3.62 11.68 -1.07
CA LEU A 76 2.91 12.65 -1.90
C LEU A 76 3.24 14.04 -1.38
N GLY A 77 3.99 14.80 -2.15
CA GLY A 77 4.39 16.17 -1.83
C GLY A 77 3.69 17.19 -2.71
N THR A 78 3.79 18.44 -2.33
CA THR A 78 3.24 19.59 -3.05
C THR A 78 4.33 20.64 -3.27
N TYR A 79 4.23 21.40 -4.34
CA TYR A 79 5.13 22.53 -4.61
C TYR A 79 4.72 23.77 -3.79
N ASN A 80 3.41 23.94 -3.55
CA ASN A 80 2.84 25.01 -2.74
C ASN A 80 2.13 24.41 -1.53
N LYS A 81 2.52 24.81 -0.30
CA LYS A 81 1.94 24.32 0.96
C LYS A 81 0.44 24.64 1.11
N ASP A 82 -0.01 25.73 0.51
CA ASP A 82 -1.40 26.22 0.60
C ASP A 82 -2.31 25.58 -0.46
N LYS A 83 -1.73 24.78 -1.39
CA LYS A 83 -2.39 24.06 -2.46
C LYS A 83 -2.11 22.55 -2.38
N LYS A 84 -2.33 21.94 -1.22
CA LYS A 84 -2.21 20.50 -1.08
C LYS A 84 -3.26 19.79 -1.93
N SER A 85 -2.82 18.88 -2.82
CA SER A 85 -3.77 18.11 -3.64
C SER A 85 -4.60 17.19 -2.74
N PRO A 86 -5.93 17.19 -2.84
CA PRO A 86 -6.77 16.18 -2.20
C PRO A 86 -6.77 14.85 -2.99
N PHE A 87 -6.24 14.87 -4.22
CA PHE A 87 -6.19 13.71 -5.10
C PHE A 87 -4.88 12.95 -4.94
N GLU A 88 -4.89 11.69 -5.36
CA GLU A 88 -3.71 10.81 -5.36
C GLU A 88 -3.17 10.46 -3.96
N THR A 89 -3.90 10.78 -2.90
CA THR A 89 -3.54 10.41 -1.52
C THR A 89 -3.59 8.90 -1.32
N PHE A 90 -2.97 8.41 -0.25
CA PHE A 90 -2.96 7.00 0.09
C PHE A 90 -4.12 6.66 1.02
N TYR A 91 -4.87 5.60 0.65
CA TYR A 91 -5.95 5.03 1.42
C TYR A 91 -5.50 3.68 1.97
N MET A 92 -5.21 3.58 3.27
CA MET A 92 -4.54 2.42 3.85
C MET A 92 -5.43 1.64 4.78
N GLY A 93 -5.34 0.31 4.66
CA GLY A 93 -6.10 -0.69 5.41
C GLY A 93 -6.74 -1.71 4.50
N GLY A 94 -7.25 -2.79 5.09
CA GLY A 94 -7.97 -3.84 4.39
C GLY A 94 -7.10 -4.74 3.51
N ASP A 95 -7.73 -5.34 2.53
CA ASP A 95 -7.12 -6.30 1.60
C ASP A 95 -6.28 -5.65 0.49
N GLY A 96 -6.37 -4.34 0.33
CA GLY A 96 -5.69 -3.60 -0.73
C GLY A 96 -6.38 -3.68 -2.09
N MET A 97 -7.60 -4.21 -2.15
CA MET A 97 -8.40 -4.19 -3.37
C MET A 97 -9.08 -2.84 -3.56
N SER A 98 -9.01 -2.32 -4.77
CA SER A 98 -9.67 -1.07 -5.14
C SER A 98 -11.19 -1.28 -5.21
N GLY A 99 -11.94 -0.29 -4.80
CA GLY A 99 -13.41 -0.30 -4.89
C GLY A 99 -14.08 0.51 -3.79
N TYR A 100 -13.33 0.85 -2.76
CA TYR A 100 -13.84 1.57 -1.59
C TYR A 100 -13.30 2.99 -1.45
N SER A 101 -12.28 3.36 -2.22
CA SER A 101 -11.78 4.73 -2.27
C SER A 101 -12.32 5.40 -3.53
N SER A 102 -13.37 6.16 -3.42
CA SER A 102 -14.11 6.54 -4.63
C SER A 102 -14.01 8.01 -4.99
N THR A 103 -13.66 8.88 -4.07
CA THR A 103 -13.96 10.30 -4.28
C THR A 103 -12.81 11.09 -4.92
N TYR A 104 -11.55 10.71 -4.73
CA TYR A 104 -10.40 11.53 -5.13
C TYR A 104 -9.24 10.75 -5.77
N ALA A 105 -9.51 9.69 -6.52
CA ALA A 105 -8.48 8.86 -7.16
C ALA A 105 -7.38 8.40 -6.18
N GLN A 106 -7.78 8.01 -4.97
CA GLN A 106 -6.85 7.56 -3.94
C GLN A 106 -6.20 6.22 -4.30
N GLU A 107 -4.95 6.04 -3.94
CA GLU A 107 -4.27 4.76 -4.08
C GLU A 107 -4.50 3.89 -2.85
N THR A 108 -5.15 2.75 -3.05
CA THR A 108 -5.42 1.80 -1.97
C THR A 108 -4.17 0.99 -1.61
N ILE A 109 -3.80 1.01 -0.35
CA ILE A 109 -2.67 0.26 0.21
C ILE A 109 -3.21 -0.73 1.23
N GLY A 110 -3.12 -2.02 0.92
CA GLY A 110 -3.60 -3.06 1.83
C GLY A 110 -2.74 -3.19 3.09
N LEU A 111 -3.40 -3.38 4.22
CA LEU A 111 -2.81 -3.83 5.48
C LEU A 111 -3.79 -4.82 6.11
N ARG A 112 -3.52 -6.11 5.93
CA ARG A 112 -4.41 -7.18 6.38
C ARG A 112 -4.59 -7.17 7.89
N GLY A 113 -5.78 -7.46 8.37
CA GLY A 113 -6.12 -7.40 9.80
C GLY A 113 -6.69 -6.06 10.27
N TYR A 114 -6.82 -5.10 9.36
CA TYR A 114 -7.44 -3.80 9.59
C TYR A 114 -8.56 -3.55 8.57
N GLU A 115 -9.53 -2.74 8.93
CA GLU A 115 -10.60 -2.34 8.02
C GLU A 115 -10.08 -1.42 6.91
N ASN A 116 -10.78 -1.38 5.79
CA ASN A 116 -10.44 -0.51 4.67
C ASN A 116 -10.40 0.96 5.11
N GLY A 117 -9.28 1.63 4.83
CA GLY A 117 -9.09 3.04 5.15
C GLY A 117 -8.96 3.38 6.64
N SER A 118 -8.82 2.39 7.53
CA SER A 118 -8.79 2.65 8.98
C SER A 118 -7.45 3.18 9.50
N ILE A 119 -6.41 3.22 8.69
CA ILE A 119 -5.04 3.47 9.16
C ILE A 119 -4.64 4.95 9.07
N ALA A 120 -5.25 5.76 8.22
CA ALA A 120 -4.85 7.15 8.01
C ALA A 120 -6.03 8.12 8.16
N GLY A 121 -5.72 9.34 8.59
CA GLY A 121 -6.70 10.40 8.77
C GLY A 121 -7.76 10.03 9.81
N ASN A 122 -9.00 10.41 9.55
CA ASN A 122 -10.14 10.14 10.43
C ASN A 122 -10.73 8.73 10.27
N GLY A 123 -10.08 7.87 9.51
CA GLY A 123 -10.56 6.52 9.20
C GLY A 123 -11.75 6.50 8.24
N GLY A 124 -12.13 5.29 7.79
CA GLY A 124 -13.27 5.09 6.89
C GLY A 124 -13.12 5.77 5.53
N TYR A 125 -14.22 6.23 4.96
CA TYR A 125 -14.26 6.82 3.61
C TYR A 125 -13.51 8.15 3.46
N ASN A 126 -13.28 8.86 4.56
CA ASN A 126 -12.55 10.14 4.58
C ASN A 126 -11.07 9.97 4.93
N SER A 127 -10.61 8.74 5.02
CA SER A 127 -9.21 8.44 5.31
C SER A 127 -8.31 8.90 4.17
N TYR A 128 -7.20 9.54 4.51
CA TYR A 128 -6.19 9.96 3.55
C TYR A 128 -4.81 10.01 4.18
N GLY A 129 -3.78 9.74 3.38
CA GLY A 129 -2.39 9.84 3.78
C GLY A 129 -1.55 10.51 2.70
N TYR A 130 -0.61 11.33 3.11
CA TYR A 130 0.43 11.91 2.22
C TYR A 130 1.74 11.13 2.27
N ALA A 131 1.89 10.25 3.24
CA ALA A 131 2.97 9.28 3.28
C ALA A 131 2.44 7.93 3.77
N TYR A 132 3.06 6.85 3.35
CA TYR A 132 2.84 5.54 3.93
C TYR A 132 4.13 4.71 4.00
N SER A 133 4.14 3.78 4.92
CA SER A 133 5.14 2.72 5.05
C SER A 133 4.44 1.40 5.24
N ARG A 134 4.87 0.36 4.53
CA ARG A 134 4.38 -1.01 4.69
C ARG A 134 5.52 -1.99 4.63
N LEU A 135 5.59 -2.85 5.63
CA LEU A 135 6.50 -3.98 5.72
C LEU A 135 5.66 -5.25 5.77
N ALA A 136 6.07 -6.30 5.10
CA ALA A 136 5.43 -7.61 5.18
C ALA A 136 6.45 -8.72 5.06
N MET A 137 6.27 -9.77 5.84
CA MET A 137 7.00 -11.03 5.73
C MET A 137 5.99 -12.15 5.63
N GLU A 138 6.15 -13.02 4.64
CA GLU A 138 5.28 -14.18 4.42
C GLU A 138 6.13 -15.43 4.31
N LEU A 139 5.90 -16.38 5.19
CA LEU A 139 6.42 -17.75 5.04
C LEU A 139 5.41 -18.54 4.21
N ARG A 140 5.81 -18.95 3.03
CA ARG A 140 4.98 -19.65 2.07
C ARG A 140 5.41 -21.12 1.98
N TYR A 141 4.44 -22.03 2.01
CA TYR A 141 4.68 -23.47 1.86
C TYR A 141 3.81 -24.04 0.74
N PRO A 142 4.40 -24.67 -0.29
CA PRO A 142 3.64 -25.22 -1.40
C PRO A 142 3.11 -26.61 -1.08
N PHE A 143 1.80 -26.77 -1.14
CA PHE A 143 1.13 -28.08 -1.02
C PHE A 143 1.10 -28.81 -2.37
N LEU A 144 0.81 -28.06 -3.45
CA LEU A 144 0.75 -28.56 -4.81
C LEU A 144 1.38 -27.58 -5.78
N LEU A 145 2.32 -28.07 -6.59
CA LEU A 145 3.00 -27.32 -7.66
C LEU A 145 2.93 -28.12 -8.96
N GLU A 146 1.79 -28.08 -9.60
CA GLU A 146 1.54 -28.74 -10.88
C GLU A 146 1.26 -27.68 -11.95
N PRO A 147 1.54 -27.94 -13.25
CA PRO A 147 1.22 -27.01 -14.32
C PRO A 147 -0.27 -26.65 -14.40
N SER A 148 -1.14 -27.59 -14.03
CA SER A 148 -2.59 -27.43 -14.02
C SER A 148 -3.14 -26.82 -12.75
N SER A 149 -2.38 -26.80 -11.67
CA SER A 149 -2.85 -26.23 -10.39
C SER A 149 -1.70 -25.95 -9.45
N THR A 150 -1.76 -24.82 -8.78
CA THR A 150 -0.79 -24.44 -7.74
C THR A 150 -1.55 -24.10 -6.47
N ILE A 151 -1.22 -24.78 -5.36
CA ILE A 151 -1.83 -24.54 -4.06
C ILE A 151 -0.71 -24.34 -3.05
N TYR A 152 -0.73 -23.23 -2.34
CA TYR A 152 0.20 -22.97 -1.24
C TYR A 152 -0.48 -22.25 -0.08
N GLY A 153 -0.05 -22.59 1.12
CA GLY A 153 -0.39 -21.89 2.34
C GLY A 153 0.66 -20.84 2.67
N LEU A 154 0.27 -19.86 3.46
CA LEU A 154 1.17 -18.85 3.97
C LEU A 154 0.79 -18.43 5.39
N VAL A 155 1.82 -18.08 6.15
CA VAL A 155 1.71 -17.37 7.42
C VAL A 155 2.39 -16.03 7.22
N PHE A 156 1.80 -14.95 7.71
CA PHE A 156 2.36 -13.64 7.49
C PHE A 156 2.32 -12.75 8.73
N VAL A 157 3.24 -11.81 8.74
CA VAL A 157 3.22 -10.63 9.61
C VAL A 157 3.34 -9.40 8.74
N GLU A 158 2.54 -8.39 9.05
CA GLU A 158 2.58 -7.09 8.38
C GLU A 158 2.70 -5.97 9.41
N ALA A 159 3.32 -4.89 8.98
CA ALA A 159 3.38 -3.66 9.76
C ALA A 159 3.29 -2.49 8.78
N GLY A 160 2.47 -1.52 9.10
CA GLY A 160 2.31 -0.35 8.24
C GLY A 160 1.63 0.80 8.94
N ASN A 161 1.80 1.96 8.36
CA ASN A 161 1.11 3.18 8.80
C ASN A 161 1.03 4.17 7.64
N ALA A 162 0.09 5.11 7.74
CA ALA A 162 -0.01 6.22 6.83
C ALA A 162 -0.18 7.52 7.64
N TRP A 163 0.43 8.59 7.14
CA TRP A 163 0.50 9.88 7.83
C TRP A 163 -0.15 10.96 6.98
N THR A 164 -0.97 11.77 7.62
CA THR A 164 -1.66 12.92 7.00
C THR A 164 -0.74 14.12 6.78
N ASP A 165 0.41 14.15 7.43
CA ASP A 165 1.44 15.16 7.22
C ASP A 165 2.82 14.51 7.18
N LEU A 166 3.63 14.90 6.18
CA LEU A 166 5.01 14.45 6.03
C LEU A 166 5.90 14.79 7.22
N LYS A 167 5.59 15.86 7.97
CA LYS A 167 6.32 16.25 9.18
C LYS A 167 6.18 15.23 10.31
N ASN A 168 5.07 14.49 10.33
CA ASN A 168 4.78 13.49 11.35
C ASN A 168 5.23 12.08 10.94
N PHE A 169 5.91 11.96 9.80
CA PHE A 169 6.40 10.66 9.33
C PHE A 169 7.40 10.06 10.31
N ASN A 170 7.05 8.91 10.88
CA ASN A 170 7.92 8.11 11.74
C ASN A 170 7.89 6.65 11.29
N PRO A 171 8.96 6.16 10.64
CA PRO A 171 8.97 4.82 10.06
C PRO A 171 8.90 3.67 11.10
N PHE A 172 9.04 3.98 12.38
CA PHE A 172 8.94 3.00 13.47
C PHE A 172 7.57 2.97 14.15
N ASN A 173 6.71 3.96 13.92
CA ASN A 173 5.35 3.97 14.43
C ASN A 173 4.42 3.24 13.46
N LEU A 174 4.44 1.92 13.52
CA LEU A 174 3.71 1.04 12.60
C LEU A 174 2.63 0.25 13.33
N LYS A 175 1.48 0.11 12.69
CA LYS A 175 0.39 -0.76 13.11
C LYS A 175 0.68 -2.18 12.61
N ARG A 176 0.64 -3.16 13.51
CA ARG A 176 1.10 -4.53 13.27
C ARG A 176 -0.07 -5.48 13.14
N SER A 177 0.08 -6.47 12.29
CA SER A 177 -0.88 -7.56 12.14
C SER A 177 -0.17 -8.86 11.83
N ALA A 178 -0.87 -9.96 12.06
CA ALA A 178 -0.44 -11.28 11.64
C ALA A 178 -1.63 -12.11 11.16
N GLY A 179 -1.36 -13.12 10.36
CA GLY A 179 -2.41 -13.97 9.84
C GLY A 179 -1.90 -15.16 9.08
N VAL A 180 -2.87 -15.89 8.56
CA VAL A 180 -2.65 -17.09 7.74
C VAL A 180 -3.47 -16.96 6.46
N GLY A 181 -3.05 -17.63 5.41
CA GLY A 181 -3.80 -17.61 4.17
C GLY A 181 -3.51 -18.81 3.28
N VAL A 182 -4.35 -18.97 2.29
CA VAL A 182 -4.23 -19.98 1.24
C VAL A 182 -4.34 -19.31 -0.12
N ARG A 183 -3.55 -19.76 -1.06
CA ARG A 183 -3.58 -19.34 -2.45
C ARG A 183 -3.81 -20.56 -3.33
N ILE A 184 -4.78 -20.46 -4.20
CA ILE A 184 -5.16 -21.52 -5.15
C ILE A 184 -5.13 -20.89 -6.53
N PHE A 185 -4.33 -21.45 -7.41
CA PHE A 185 -4.34 -21.10 -8.82
C PHE A 185 -4.88 -22.24 -9.65
N LEU A 186 -5.89 -21.94 -10.44
CA LEU A 186 -6.48 -22.82 -11.44
C LEU A 186 -6.51 -22.08 -12.79
N PRO A 187 -6.03 -22.69 -13.91
CA PRO A 187 -5.91 -22.00 -15.19
C PRO A 187 -7.21 -21.39 -15.71
N MET A 188 -8.35 -22.02 -15.43
CA MET A 188 -9.66 -21.54 -15.89
C MET A 188 -10.26 -20.43 -15.02
N ILE A 189 -9.87 -20.34 -13.75
CA ILE A 189 -10.47 -19.43 -12.76
C ILE A 189 -9.49 -18.31 -12.38
N GLY A 190 -8.18 -18.56 -12.50
CA GLY A 190 -7.14 -17.65 -12.09
C GLY A 190 -6.65 -17.88 -10.66
N LEU A 191 -6.09 -16.85 -10.05
CA LEU A 191 -5.58 -16.89 -8.68
C LEU A 191 -6.66 -16.48 -7.69
N MET A 192 -7.01 -17.38 -6.80
CA MET A 192 -7.87 -17.13 -5.65
C MET A 192 -7.05 -17.09 -4.37
N GLY A 193 -7.42 -16.22 -3.43
CA GLY A 193 -6.79 -16.11 -2.13
C GLY A 193 -7.82 -15.97 -1.03
N LEU A 194 -7.57 -16.63 0.10
CA LEU A 194 -8.31 -16.47 1.33
C LEU A 194 -7.31 -16.19 2.44
N ASP A 195 -7.49 -15.07 3.13
CA ASP A 195 -6.65 -14.67 4.27
C ASP A 195 -7.53 -14.48 5.50
N TRP A 196 -7.02 -14.93 6.64
CA TRP A 196 -7.50 -14.54 7.96
C TRP A 196 -6.38 -13.80 8.68
N ALA A 197 -6.69 -12.61 9.20
CA ALA A 197 -5.69 -11.74 9.82
C ALA A 197 -6.26 -11.02 11.04
N TYR A 198 -5.38 -10.71 11.98
CA TYR A 198 -5.69 -9.96 13.19
C TYR A 198 -4.73 -8.78 13.35
N GLY A 199 -5.27 -7.57 13.53
CA GLY A 199 -4.52 -6.37 13.85
C GLY A 199 -4.31 -6.26 15.37
N PHE A 200 -3.08 -5.96 15.79
CA PHE A 200 -2.71 -5.89 17.22
C PHE A 200 -2.83 -4.48 17.79
N ASP A 201 -2.79 -3.49 16.95
CA ASP A 201 -2.76 -2.08 17.35
C ASP A 201 -4.08 -1.41 16.99
N GLU A 202 -4.52 -0.45 17.78
CA GLU A 202 -5.72 0.32 17.45
C GLU A 202 -5.50 1.17 16.17
N PRO A 203 -6.51 1.23 15.29
CA PRO A 203 -6.47 2.13 14.15
C PRO A 203 -6.34 3.60 14.60
N ASN A 204 -5.86 4.44 13.67
CA ASN A 204 -5.74 5.88 13.92
C ASN A 204 -7.11 6.56 13.77
N TYR A 205 -8.05 6.27 14.63
CA TYR A 205 -9.25 7.09 14.77
C TYR A 205 -8.89 8.30 15.64
N GLY A 206 -8.86 9.46 15.02
CA GLY A 206 -8.79 10.73 15.73
C GLY A 206 -10.17 11.21 16.12
#